data_17bd5dcc29028e06e68ee33c7ed57659
#
_entry.id   17bd5dcc29028e06e68ee33c7ed57659
#
_cell.length_a   1.000
_cell.length_b   1.000
_cell.length_c   1.000
_cell.angle_alpha   90.00
_cell.angle_beta   90.00
_cell.angle_gamma   90.00
#
_symmetry.space_group_name_H-M   'P 1'
#
loop_
_entity.id
_entity.type
_entity.pdbx_description
1 polymer ?
#
loop_
_entity_poly.entity_id
_entity_poly.type
_entity_poly.pdbx_seq_one_letter_code
_entity_poly.pdbx_strand_id
1 'polypeptide(L)'
;MLLHGLARSSRSMRKLEQALNGAGFRTINIDYPSTRFTNAQLLERFIHPGITKYCPPDTYQLHFVGHSMGGILSRLYIQQQRPAKLGKVVTIASPHKGTELVDKLGWIPLFKWINGRAGYEMGAKADTLLDSLPKPDYPVLAVVGTFSGNPFYSLLIPGRDDGKVSVDSASLLGAEQVLKVPYSHTYIMKKRKVIEAVVDFFID
;
A
#
# COMPACT_ATOMS: atom_id res chain seq x y z
N MET A 1 6.79 -10.24 -0.91
CA MET A 1 7.07 -8.92 -1.51
C MET A 1 6.60 -7.81 -0.58
N LEU A 2 7.48 -6.86 -0.25
CA LEU A 2 7.15 -5.73 0.61
C LEU A 2 7.33 -4.42 -0.19
N LEU A 3 6.28 -3.59 -0.22
CA LEU A 3 6.26 -2.32 -0.94
C LEU A 3 5.94 -1.17 0.02
N HIS A 4 6.85 -0.20 0.12
CA HIS A 4 6.69 0.94 1.02
C HIS A 4 5.75 2.03 0.45
N GLY A 5 5.38 2.99 1.28
CA GLY A 5 4.54 4.12 0.89
C GLY A 5 5.30 5.28 0.25
N LEU A 6 4.54 6.28 -0.17
CA LEU A 6 5.02 7.53 -0.75
C LEU A 6 5.96 8.27 0.21
N ALA A 7 7.03 8.86 -0.31
CA ALA A 7 8.08 9.56 0.43
C ALA A 7 8.70 8.72 1.56
N ARG A 8 8.77 7.40 1.36
CA ARG A 8 9.40 6.43 2.27
C ARG A 8 10.48 5.65 1.54
N SER A 9 11.07 4.69 2.25
CA SER A 9 12.02 3.72 1.72
C SER A 9 11.70 2.33 2.28
N SER A 10 12.37 1.30 1.77
CA SER A 10 12.29 -0.08 2.26
C SER A 10 12.51 -0.20 3.77
N ARG A 11 13.29 0.71 4.37
CA ARG A 11 13.50 0.78 5.83
C ARG A 11 12.21 0.90 6.64
N SER A 12 11.15 1.51 6.07
CA SER A 12 9.86 1.62 6.74
C SER A 12 9.17 0.28 6.96
N MET A 13 9.46 -0.71 6.11
CA MET A 13 8.90 -2.06 6.14
C MET A 13 9.76 -3.07 6.92
N ARG A 14 10.94 -2.67 7.44
CA ARG A 14 11.92 -3.57 8.06
C ARG A 14 11.36 -4.42 9.22
N LYS A 15 10.46 -3.87 10.05
CA LYS A 15 9.85 -4.65 11.13
C LYS A 15 8.95 -5.77 10.62
N LEU A 16 8.18 -5.51 9.56
CA LEU A 16 7.39 -6.54 8.88
C LEU A 16 8.30 -7.57 8.20
N GLU A 17 9.35 -7.13 7.53
CA GLU A 17 10.36 -8.00 6.94
C GLU A 17 10.97 -8.96 7.96
N GLN A 18 11.40 -8.45 9.11
CA GLN A 18 11.97 -9.26 10.20
C GLN A 18 10.96 -10.28 10.75
N ALA A 19 9.72 -9.86 10.97
CA ALA A 19 8.67 -10.75 11.48
C ALA A 19 8.31 -11.85 10.48
N LEU A 20 8.16 -11.51 9.20
CA LEU A 20 7.88 -12.50 8.15
C LEU A 20 9.05 -13.47 7.94
N ASN A 21 10.29 -13.00 7.96
CA ASN A 21 11.47 -13.88 7.92
C ASN A 21 11.50 -14.82 9.14
N GLY A 22 11.17 -14.29 10.33
CA GLY A 22 11.06 -15.12 11.55
C GLY A 22 9.95 -16.16 11.49
N ALA A 23 8.90 -15.92 10.70
CA ALA A 23 7.81 -16.85 10.43
C ALA A 23 8.10 -17.82 9.26
N GLY A 24 9.32 -17.82 8.71
CA GLY A 24 9.75 -18.75 7.65
C GLY A 24 9.51 -18.25 6.21
N PHE A 25 9.01 -17.03 6.02
CA PHE A 25 8.85 -16.45 4.68
C PHE A 25 10.16 -15.88 4.17
N ARG A 26 10.48 -16.12 2.90
CA ARG A 26 11.53 -15.38 2.21
C ARG A 26 11.00 -14.03 1.77
N THR A 27 11.57 -12.92 2.25
CA THR A 27 11.09 -11.58 1.92
C THR A 27 11.92 -10.91 0.83
N ILE A 28 11.22 -10.13 -0.01
CA ILE A 28 11.81 -9.21 -1.00
C ILE A 28 11.27 -7.83 -0.65
N ASN A 29 12.12 -6.98 -0.08
CA ASN A 29 11.77 -5.63 0.36
C ASN A 29 12.39 -4.62 -0.60
N ILE A 30 11.60 -4.16 -1.58
CA ILE A 30 12.09 -3.30 -2.66
C ILE A 30 12.14 -1.85 -2.22
N ASP A 31 13.28 -1.20 -2.47
CA ASP A 31 13.43 0.25 -2.38
C ASP A 31 13.22 0.90 -3.75
N TYR A 32 12.42 1.96 -3.79
CA TYR A 32 12.15 2.71 -5.01
C TYR A 32 11.91 4.19 -4.72
N PRO A 33 12.29 5.09 -5.65
CA PRO A 33 12.18 6.54 -5.47
C PRO A 33 10.74 7.01 -5.71
N SER A 34 9.88 6.76 -4.75
CA SER A 34 8.42 6.87 -4.80
C SER A 34 7.86 8.24 -5.17
N THR A 35 8.66 9.32 -5.07
CA THR A 35 8.25 10.69 -5.42
C THR A 35 8.73 11.15 -6.79
N ARG A 36 9.63 10.39 -7.45
CA ARG A 36 10.30 10.84 -8.68
C ARG A 36 9.63 10.37 -9.97
N PHE A 37 8.88 9.27 -9.92
CA PHE A 37 8.31 8.59 -11.07
C PHE A 37 6.79 8.47 -10.95
N THR A 38 6.10 8.16 -12.04
CA THR A 38 4.69 7.76 -12.03
C THR A 38 4.54 6.35 -11.48
N ASN A 39 3.32 5.95 -11.10
CA ASN A 39 3.07 4.58 -10.63
C ASN A 39 3.44 3.53 -11.69
N ALA A 40 3.11 3.78 -12.96
CA ALA A 40 3.50 2.91 -14.07
C ALA A 40 5.03 2.76 -14.20
N GLN A 41 5.76 3.87 -14.12
CA GLN A 41 7.23 3.85 -14.18
C GLN A 41 7.86 3.16 -12.95
N LEU A 42 7.26 3.26 -11.77
CA LEU A 42 7.71 2.55 -10.58
C LEU A 42 7.55 1.03 -10.74
N LEU A 43 6.43 0.59 -11.33
CA LEU A 43 6.20 -0.82 -11.65
C LEU A 43 7.24 -1.35 -12.63
N GLU A 44 7.42 -0.67 -13.75
CA GLU A 44 8.30 -1.10 -14.84
C GLU A 44 9.78 -1.11 -14.44
N ARG A 45 10.26 -0.05 -13.78
CA ARG A 45 11.69 0.15 -13.53
C ARG A 45 12.21 -0.50 -12.26
N PHE A 46 11.36 -0.74 -11.27
CA PHE A 46 11.79 -1.18 -9.94
C PHE A 46 11.08 -2.45 -9.46
N ILE A 47 9.75 -2.50 -9.56
CA ILE A 47 8.99 -3.60 -8.96
C ILE A 47 9.06 -4.85 -9.83
N HIS A 48 8.76 -4.73 -11.10
CA HIS A 48 8.84 -5.87 -12.04
C HIS A 48 10.26 -6.47 -12.11
N PRO A 49 11.33 -5.69 -12.32
CA PRO A 49 12.70 -6.23 -12.30
C PRO A 49 13.08 -6.85 -10.96
N GLY A 50 12.63 -6.26 -9.84
CA GLY A 50 12.86 -6.81 -8.50
C GLY A 50 12.20 -8.17 -8.31
N ILE A 51 10.96 -8.33 -8.76
CA ILE A 51 10.25 -9.62 -8.71
C ILE A 51 10.96 -10.64 -9.61
N THR A 52 11.21 -10.31 -10.85
CA THR A 52 11.86 -11.20 -11.82
C THR A 52 13.22 -11.69 -11.32
N LYS A 53 14.00 -10.81 -10.70
CA LYS A 53 15.34 -11.14 -10.19
C LYS A 53 15.30 -12.08 -8.99
N TYR A 54 14.36 -11.88 -8.05
CA TYR A 54 14.39 -12.55 -6.75
C TYR A 54 13.30 -13.60 -6.55
N CYS A 55 12.29 -13.63 -7.42
CA CYS A 55 11.20 -14.59 -7.40
C CYS A 55 11.02 -15.19 -8.80
N PRO A 56 11.81 -16.21 -9.16
CA PRO A 56 11.63 -16.89 -10.45
C PRO A 56 10.20 -17.40 -10.59
N PRO A 57 9.62 -17.31 -11.81
CA PRO A 57 8.32 -17.89 -12.09
C PRO A 57 8.26 -19.35 -11.64
N ASP A 58 7.12 -19.83 -11.21
CA ASP A 58 6.81 -21.22 -10.86
C ASP A 58 7.50 -21.80 -9.61
N THR A 59 8.43 -21.08 -8.97
CA THR A 59 9.17 -21.63 -7.82
C THR A 59 8.41 -21.44 -6.50
N TYR A 60 7.87 -20.23 -6.25
CA TYR A 60 7.28 -19.86 -4.97
C TYR A 60 5.90 -19.23 -5.13
N GLN A 61 5.06 -19.41 -4.12
CA GLN A 61 3.85 -18.60 -4.01
C GLN A 61 4.23 -17.18 -3.60
N LEU A 62 3.78 -16.18 -4.36
CA LEU A 62 4.14 -14.78 -4.15
C LEU A 62 3.03 -14.04 -3.41
N HIS A 63 3.30 -13.68 -2.16
CA HIS A 63 2.45 -12.81 -1.35
C HIS A 63 2.91 -11.36 -1.43
N PHE A 64 1.97 -10.42 -1.23
CA PHE A 64 2.26 -8.98 -1.23
C PHE A 64 1.87 -8.33 0.09
N VAL A 65 2.71 -7.44 0.59
CA VAL A 65 2.36 -6.48 1.67
C VAL A 65 2.71 -5.09 1.18
N GLY A 66 1.72 -4.24 1.06
CA GLY A 66 1.91 -2.86 0.64
C GLY A 66 1.41 -1.85 1.68
N HIS A 67 2.24 -0.90 2.06
CA HIS A 67 1.83 0.23 2.88
C HIS A 67 1.45 1.43 1.99
N SER A 68 0.28 2.03 2.22
CA SER A 68 -0.17 3.24 1.52
C SER A 68 -0.12 3.04 -0.01
N MET A 69 0.61 3.87 -0.75
CA MET A 69 0.87 3.70 -2.18
C MET A 69 1.38 2.29 -2.54
N GLY A 70 2.17 1.66 -1.67
CA GLY A 70 2.66 0.30 -1.91
C GLY A 70 1.57 -0.76 -2.07
N GLY A 71 0.42 -0.59 -1.41
CA GLY A 71 -0.74 -1.47 -1.60
C GLY A 71 -1.43 -1.25 -2.95
N ILE A 72 -1.45 -0.01 -3.44
CA ILE A 72 -1.93 0.32 -4.79
C ILE A 72 -0.99 -0.29 -5.85
N LEU A 73 0.31 -0.11 -5.68
CA LEU A 73 1.32 -0.69 -6.59
C LEU A 73 1.25 -2.22 -6.62
N SER A 74 0.96 -2.87 -5.49
CA SER A 74 0.74 -4.33 -5.45
C SER A 74 -0.44 -4.73 -6.34
N ARG A 75 -1.57 -4.04 -6.23
CA ARG A 75 -2.77 -4.32 -7.03
C ARG A 75 -2.56 -4.03 -8.51
N LEU A 76 -1.91 -2.91 -8.84
CA LEU A 76 -1.55 -2.58 -10.22
C LEU A 76 -0.62 -3.62 -10.83
N TYR A 77 0.38 -4.08 -10.08
CA TYR A 77 1.28 -5.14 -10.53
C TYR A 77 0.50 -6.43 -10.83
N ILE A 78 -0.37 -6.85 -9.92
CA ILE A 78 -1.18 -8.08 -10.10
C ILE A 78 -2.12 -7.96 -11.31
N GLN A 79 -2.68 -6.78 -11.56
CA GLN A 79 -3.53 -6.54 -12.72
C GLN A 79 -2.74 -6.66 -14.04
N GLN A 80 -1.52 -6.14 -14.09
CA GLN A 80 -0.71 -6.08 -15.31
C GLN A 80 0.12 -7.34 -15.55
N GLN A 81 0.62 -7.95 -14.48
CA GLN A 81 1.65 -8.99 -14.50
C GLN A 81 1.33 -10.08 -13.46
N ARG A 82 0.09 -10.58 -13.48
CA ARG A 82 -0.37 -11.54 -12.46
C ARG A 82 0.61 -12.70 -12.28
N PRO A 83 1.17 -12.91 -11.07
CA PRO A 83 2.04 -14.04 -10.80
C PRO A 83 1.31 -15.37 -11.03
N ALA A 84 1.99 -16.36 -11.64
CA ALA A 84 1.41 -17.69 -11.87
C ALA A 84 0.93 -18.36 -10.56
N LYS A 85 1.69 -18.15 -9.47
CA LYS A 85 1.35 -18.60 -8.11
C LYS A 85 1.10 -17.38 -7.22
N LEU A 86 0.07 -16.59 -7.53
CA LEU A 86 -0.36 -15.50 -6.66
C LEU A 86 -0.87 -16.07 -5.34
N GLY A 87 -0.34 -15.56 -4.23
CA GLY A 87 -0.79 -15.85 -2.90
C GLY A 87 -1.72 -14.78 -2.34
N LYS A 88 -1.60 -14.53 -1.05
CA LYS A 88 -2.41 -13.55 -0.33
C LYS A 88 -1.81 -12.14 -0.44
N VAL A 89 -2.65 -11.11 -0.30
CA VAL A 89 -2.26 -9.71 -0.37
C VAL A 89 -2.67 -8.99 0.90
N VAL A 90 -1.77 -8.20 1.47
CA VAL A 90 -2.09 -7.31 2.58
C VAL A 90 -1.90 -5.86 2.15
N THR A 91 -2.93 -5.05 2.32
CA THR A 91 -2.86 -3.60 2.12
C THR A 91 -2.96 -2.89 3.46
N ILE A 92 -2.00 -2.03 3.77
CA ILE A 92 -1.94 -1.32 5.05
C ILE A 92 -2.16 0.17 4.78
N ALA A 93 -3.29 0.72 5.22
CA ALA A 93 -3.66 2.12 5.06
C ALA A 93 -3.55 2.61 3.60
N SER A 94 -3.95 1.78 2.65
CA SER A 94 -3.85 2.08 1.21
C SER A 94 -5.09 2.81 0.70
N PRO A 95 -4.94 3.91 -0.05
CA PRO A 95 -6.07 4.73 -0.51
C PRO A 95 -6.72 4.10 -1.76
N HIS A 96 -7.54 3.08 -1.59
CA HIS A 96 -8.17 2.34 -2.70
C HIS A 96 -9.19 3.13 -3.51
N LYS A 97 -9.74 4.20 -2.91
CA LYS A 97 -10.62 5.17 -3.57
C LYS A 97 -9.94 6.55 -3.72
N GLY A 98 -8.61 6.59 -3.64
CA GLY A 98 -7.85 7.84 -3.62
C GLY A 98 -7.81 8.53 -2.27
N THR A 99 -7.24 9.72 -2.24
CA THR A 99 -7.15 10.58 -1.06
C THR A 99 -7.57 12.00 -1.38
N GLU A 100 -8.50 12.50 -0.60
CA GLU A 100 -9.04 13.86 -0.71
C GLU A 100 -7.96 14.94 -0.44
N LEU A 101 -6.89 14.58 0.26
CA LEU A 101 -5.76 15.49 0.48
C LEU A 101 -5.07 15.86 -0.84
N VAL A 102 -4.95 14.92 -1.78
CA VAL A 102 -4.38 15.21 -3.11
C VAL A 102 -5.29 16.16 -3.86
N ASP A 103 -6.60 15.96 -3.80
CA ASP A 103 -7.56 16.82 -4.51
C ASP A 103 -7.63 18.23 -3.93
N LYS A 104 -7.58 18.35 -2.60
CA LYS A 104 -7.72 19.63 -1.89
C LYS A 104 -6.41 20.42 -1.81
N LEU A 105 -5.27 19.75 -1.71
CA LEU A 105 -3.95 20.37 -1.55
C LEU A 105 -3.05 20.25 -2.77
N GLY A 106 -3.46 19.47 -3.77
CA GLY A 106 -2.65 19.21 -4.97
C GLY A 106 -2.34 20.44 -5.83
N TRP A 107 -3.07 21.55 -5.67
CA TRP A 107 -2.76 22.84 -6.33
C TRP A 107 -1.58 23.56 -5.67
N ILE A 108 -1.20 23.23 -4.42
CA ILE A 108 -0.10 23.83 -3.69
C ILE A 108 1.23 23.30 -4.22
N PRO A 109 2.14 24.16 -4.75
CA PRO A 109 3.41 23.70 -5.33
C PRO A 109 4.27 22.88 -4.36
N LEU A 110 4.34 23.27 -3.09
CA LEU A 110 5.07 22.55 -2.05
C LEU A 110 4.49 21.14 -1.82
N PHE A 111 3.17 21.00 -1.85
CA PHE A 111 2.51 19.69 -1.70
C PHE A 111 2.82 18.78 -2.89
N LYS A 112 2.80 19.32 -4.11
CA LYS A 112 3.22 18.61 -5.34
C LYS A 112 4.65 18.15 -5.27
N TRP A 113 5.55 19.03 -4.83
CA TRP A 113 6.97 18.72 -4.71
C TRP A 113 7.24 17.58 -3.71
N ILE A 114 6.58 17.60 -2.56
CA ILE A 114 6.73 16.57 -1.52
C ILE A 114 6.16 15.22 -1.97
N ASN A 115 4.99 15.22 -2.62
CA ASN A 115 4.29 13.99 -2.99
C ASN A 115 4.73 13.45 -4.37
N GLY A 116 5.29 14.29 -5.22
CA GLY A 116 5.79 13.89 -6.53
C GLY A 116 4.69 13.40 -7.48
N ARG A 117 5.11 12.78 -8.58
CA ARG A 117 4.19 12.34 -9.65
C ARG A 117 3.28 11.19 -9.21
N ALA A 118 3.84 10.13 -8.62
CA ALA A 118 3.05 8.99 -8.18
C ALA A 118 2.01 9.36 -7.09
N GLY A 119 2.36 10.28 -6.19
CA GLY A 119 1.42 10.76 -5.18
C GLY A 119 0.25 11.53 -5.77
N TYR A 120 0.48 12.29 -6.83
CA TYR A 120 -0.56 13.05 -7.50
C TYR A 120 -1.58 12.15 -8.22
N GLU A 121 -1.15 11.00 -8.74
CA GLU A 121 -2.01 10.00 -9.37
C GLU A 121 -2.95 9.27 -8.38
N MET A 122 -2.83 9.55 -7.08
CA MET A 122 -3.66 8.94 -6.03
C MET A 122 -4.78 9.87 -5.53
N GLY A 123 -5.19 10.88 -6.31
CA GLY A 123 -6.36 11.70 -6.00
C GLY A 123 -7.65 10.89 -5.99
N ALA A 124 -8.68 11.38 -5.27
CA ALA A 124 -9.99 10.73 -5.15
C ALA A 124 -10.98 11.17 -6.25
N LYS A 125 -10.63 12.16 -7.09
CA LYS A 125 -11.49 12.60 -8.19
C LYS A 125 -11.53 11.56 -9.30
N ALA A 126 -12.69 11.47 -9.96
CA ALA A 126 -12.97 10.52 -11.04
C ALA A 126 -11.91 10.48 -12.15
N ASP A 127 -11.83 9.38 -12.89
CA ASP A 127 -10.86 9.09 -13.94
C ASP A 127 -9.42 8.88 -13.44
N THR A 128 -9.28 8.35 -12.24
CA THR A 128 -7.96 7.99 -11.71
C THR A 128 -7.58 6.56 -12.11
N LEU A 129 -6.27 6.29 -12.04
CA LEU A 129 -5.71 4.95 -12.14
C LEU A 129 -6.40 3.94 -11.19
N LEU A 130 -6.94 4.43 -10.07
CA LEU A 130 -7.57 3.61 -9.02
C LEU A 130 -8.94 3.07 -9.45
N ASP A 131 -9.68 3.82 -10.27
CA ASP A 131 -11.00 3.41 -10.77
C ASP A 131 -10.90 2.24 -11.77
N SER A 132 -9.74 2.08 -12.40
CA SER A 132 -9.44 0.97 -13.29
C SER A 132 -9.14 -0.35 -12.56
N LEU A 133 -8.90 -0.31 -11.24
CA LEU A 133 -8.55 -1.49 -10.46
C LEU A 133 -9.78 -2.34 -10.13
N PRO A 134 -9.89 -3.56 -10.64
CA PRO A 134 -11.01 -4.45 -10.35
C PRO A 134 -11.04 -4.81 -8.86
N LYS A 135 -12.19 -5.29 -8.40
CA LYS A 135 -12.26 -5.96 -7.09
C LYS A 135 -11.29 -7.14 -7.08
N PRO A 136 -10.59 -7.38 -5.97
CA PRO A 136 -9.68 -8.51 -5.89
C PRO A 136 -10.45 -9.84 -6.01
N ASP A 137 -9.90 -10.75 -6.80
CA ASP A 137 -10.30 -12.15 -6.94
C ASP A 137 -9.31 -13.10 -6.25
N TYR A 138 -8.56 -12.57 -5.28
CA TYR A 138 -7.56 -13.24 -4.46
C TYR A 138 -7.72 -12.81 -3.00
N PRO A 139 -7.25 -13.61 -2.01
CA PRO A 139 -7.39 -13.28 -0.60
C PRO A 139 -6.70 -11.96 -0.24
N VAL A 140 -7.43 -11.04 0.40
CA VAL A 140 -6.90 -9.74 0.82
C VAL A 140 -7.25 -9.43 2.27
N LEU A 141 -6.24 -9.06 3.05
CA LEU A 141 -6.41 -8.38 4.34
C LEU A 141 -6.20 -6.86 4.13
N ALA A 142 -7.23 -6.07 4.38
CA ALA A 142 -7.13 -4.60 4.41
C ALA A 142 -6.97 -4.11 5.86
N VAL A 143 -5.79 -3.60 6.19
CA VAL A 143 -5.52 -2.97 7.50
C VAL A 143 -5.79 -1.48 7.41
N VAL A 144 -6.71 -0.98 8.22
CA VAL A 144 -7.24 0.38 8.17
C VAL A 144 -6.93 1.13 9.46
N GLY A 145 -6.24 2.27 9.35
CA GLY A 145 -6.00 3.17 10.47
C GLY A 145 -7.24 4.02 10.78
N THR A 146 -7.50 4.27 12.07
CA THR A 146 -8.68 5.02 12.50
C THR A 146 -8.35 6.17 13.46
N PHE A 147 -7.07 6.49 13.63
CA PHE A 147 -6.60 7.57 14.49
C PHE A 147 -5.72 8.53 13.69
N SER A 148 -6.09 9.80 13.71
CA SER A 148 -5.29 10.87 13.12
C SER A 148 -4.48 11.59 14.20
N GLY A 149 -3.19 11.69 13.96
CA GLY A 149 -2.30 12.58 14.74
C GLY A 149 -2.22 14.01 14.18
N ASN A 150 -2.98 14.34 13.12
CA ASN A 150 -2.98 15.64 12.46
C ASN A 150 -4.40 16.16 12.26
N PRO A 151 -4.93 16.98 13.18
CA PRO A 151 -6.30 17.48 13.10
C PRO A 151 -6.55 18.36 11.87
N PHE A 152 -5.54 19.05 11.36
CA PHE A 152 -5.67 19.85 10.14
C PHE A 152 -5.98 18.98 8.91
N TYR A 153 -5.29 17.87 8.75
CA TYR A 153 -5.58 16.95 7.65
C TYR A 153 -6.94 16.25 7.83
N SER A 154 -7.29 15.88 9.06
CA SER A 154 -8.61 15.29 9.35
C SER A 154 -9.77 16.22 9.03
N LEU A 155 -9.61 17.53 9.15
CA LEU A 155 -10.63 18.49 8.73
C LEU A 155 -10.87 18.46 7.20
N LEU A 156 -9.85 18.05 6.43
CA LEU A 156 -9.93 17.95 4.97
C LEU A 156 -10.42 16.58 4.48
N ILE A 157 -10.39 15.55 5.34
CA ILE A 157 -10.79 14.18 5.01
C ILE A 157 -12.19 13.92 5.57
N PRO A 158 -13.15 13.47 4.76
CA PRO A 158 -14.51 13.18 5.25
C PRO A 158 -14.52 11.92 6.13
N GLY A 159 -15.19 12.02 7.28
CA GLY A 159 -15.37 10.91 8.21
C GLY A 159 -14.14 10.59 9.05
N ARG A 160 -14.02 9.32 9.47
CA ARG A 160 -12.86 8.86 10.25
C ARG A 160 -11.69 8.59 9.33
N ASP A 161 -10.48 8.90 9.80
CA ASP A 161 -9.26 8.81 9.01
C ASP A 161 -8.05 8.44 9.90
N ASP A 162 -6.91 8.19 9.25
CA ASP A 162 -5.62 7.92 9.89
C ASP A 162 -4.64 9.09 9.83
N GLY A 163 -5.12 10.28 9.42
CA GLY A 163 -4.35 11.49 9.19
C GLY A 163 -3.92 11.70 7.73
N LYS A 164 -4.22 10.76 6.82
CA LYS A 164 -3.93 10.88 5.38
C LYS A 164 -4.96 10.22 4.48
N VAL A 165 -5.58 9.13 4.94
CA VAL A 165 -6.54 8.33 4.18
C VAL A 165 -7.78 8.11 5.02
N SER A 166 -8.95 8.28 4.43
CA SER A 166 -10.22 7.99 5.10
C SER A 166 -10.38 6.48 5.33
N VAL A 167 -11.12 6.12 6.38
CA VAL A 167 -11.48 4.71 6.65
C VAL A 167 -12.22 4.11 5.45
N ASP A 168 -13.06 4.88 4.79
CA ASP A 168 -13.80 4.43 3.62
C ASP A 168 -12.87 4.12 2.44
N SER A 169 -11.90 4.99 2.16
CA SER A 169 -10.92 4.78 1.08
C SER A 169 -9.97 3.61 1.37
N ALA A 170 -9.57 3.41 2.64
CA ALA A 170 -8.69 2.32 3.02
C ALA A 170 -9.40 0.96 3.12
N SER A 171 -10.74 0.95 3.26
CA SER A 171 -11.55 -0.27 3.30
C SER A 171 -11.79 -0.79 1.89
N LEU A 172 -10.92 -1.68 1.43
CA LEU A 172 -11.00 -2.24 0.07
C LEU A 172 -12.26 -3.07 -0.12
N LEU A 173 -13.11 -2.66 -1.05
CA LEU A 173 -14.28 -3.44 -1.44
C LEU A 173 -13.87 -4.78 -2.06
N GLY A 174 -14.34 -5.88 -1.49
CA GLY A 174 -13.97 -7.24 -1.89
C GLY A 174 -12.77 -7.80 -1.12
N ALA A 175 -12.24 -7.10 -0.13
CA ALA A 175 -11.28 -7.68 0.80
C ALA A 175 -11.96 -8.80 1.61
N GLU A 176 -11.24 -9.91 1.79
CA GLU A 176 -11.70 -11.04 2.62
C GLU A 176 -11.81 -10.63 4.10
N GLN A 177 -10.84 -9.83 4.55
CA GLN A 177 -10.79 -9.33 5.92
C GLN A 177 -10.49 -7.82 5.96
N VAL A 178 -11.14 -7.10 6.88
CA VAL A 178 -10.85 -5.68 7.15
C VAL A 178 -10.53 -5.52 8.63
N LEU A 179 -9.28 -5.19 8.94
CA LEU A 179 -8.80 -4.95 10.30
C LEU A 179 -8.69 -3.44 10.57
N LYS A 180 -9.58 -2.90 11.38
CA LYS A 180 -9.52 -1.50 11.84
C LYS A 180 -8.69 -1.38 13.11
N VAL A 181 -7.71 -0.47 13.12
CA VAL A 181 -6.79 -0.26 14.25
C VAL A 181 -6.63 1.23 14.59
N PRO A 182 -6.50 1.59 15.88
CA PRO A 182 -6.40 2.98 16.32
C PRO A 182 -4.97 3.52 16.15
N TYR A 183 -4.45 3.45 14.94
CA TYR A 183 -3.11 3.92 14.60
C TYR A 183 -3.11 4.92 13.45
N SER A 184 -2.14 5.85 13.49
CA SER A 184 -1.96 6.84 12.44
C SER A 184 -1.20 6.26 11.25
N HIS A 185 -1.49 6.81 10.06
CA HIS A 185 -0.94 6.44 8.77
C HIS A 185 0.56 6.20 8.75
N THR A 186 1.31 7.11 9.36
CA THR A 186 2.78 7.18 9.25
C THR A 186 3.50 6.00 9.89
N TYR A 187 2.91 5.39 10.94
CA TYR A 187 3.58 4.37 11.74
C TYR A 187 2.79 3.06 11.86
N ILE A 188 1.62 2.96 11.25
CA ILE A 188 0.72 1.79 11.33
C ILE A 188 1.43 0.48 11.00
N MET A 189 2.26 0.44 9.94
CA MET A 189 3.00 -0.75 9.49
C MET A 189 4.08 -1.23 10.49
N LYS A 190 4.39 -0.42 11.51
CA LYS A 190 5.40 -0.75 12.54
C LYS A 190 4.78 -1.25 13.84
N LYS A 191 3.43 -1.25 13.94
CA LYS A 191 2.71 -1.61 15.16
C LYS A 191 2.59 -3.11 15.31
N ARG A 192 2.87 -3.63 16.51
CA ARG A 192 2.91 -5.06 16.83
C ARG A 192 1.63 -5.77 16.38
N LYS A 193 0.46 -5.27 16.77
CA LYS A 193 -0.84 -5.83 16.39
C LYS A 193 -1.03 -5.95 14.87
N VAL A 194 -0.50 -5.00 14.09
CA VAL A 194 -0.58 -5.04 12.62
C VAL A 194 0.38 -6.09 12.06
N ILE A 195 1.60 -6.16 12.61
CA ILE A 195 2.61 -7.14 12.18
C ILE A 195 2.12 -8.56 12.46
N GLU A 196 1.58 -8.82 13.67
CA GLU A 196 0.99 -10.10 14.05
C GLU A 196 -0.14 -10.47 13.08
N ALA A 197 -1.10 -9.59 12.85
CA ALA A 197 -2.21 -9.85 11.91
C ALA A 197 -1.74 -10.14 10.47
N VAL A 198 -0.66 -9.51 10.01
CA VAL A 198 -0.08 -9.82 8.69
C VAL A 198 0.53 -11.21 8.65
N VAL A 199 1.27 -11.60 9.70
CA VAL A 199 1.89 -12.92 9.80
C VAL A 199 0.81 -13.99 9.89
N ASP A 200 -0.17 -13.83 10.78
CA ASP A 200 -1.27 -14.77 10.97
C ASP A 200 -2.04 -14.99 9.66
N PHE A 201 -2.40 -13.90 8.97
CA PHE A 201 -3.10 -13.97 7.69
C PHE A 201 -2.34 -14.75 6.61
N PHE A 202 -1.01 -14.78 6.65
CA PHE A 202 -0.22 -15.54 5.68
C PHE A 202 -0.03 -17.01 6.06
N ILE A 203 -0.08 -17.35 7.35
CA ILE A 203 0.08 -18.72 7.84
C ILE A 203 -1.22 -19.52 7.71
N ASP A 204 -2.39 -18.87 7.96
CA ASP A 204 -3.72 -19.47 7.79
C ASP A 204 -3.95 -19.94 6.35
#